data_18798a8c86685135722b11982512e6a2
#
_entry.id   18798a8c86685135722b11982512e6a2
#
_cell.length_a   1.000
_cell.length_b   1.000
_cell.length_c   1.000
_cell.angle_alpha   90.00
_cell.angle_beta   90.00
_cell.angle_gamma   90.00
#
_symmetry.space_group_name_H-M   'P 1'
#
loop_
_entity.id
_entity.type
_entity.pdbx_description
1 polymer ?
#
loop_
_entity_poly.entity_id
_entity_poly.type
_entity_poly.pdbx_seq_one_letter_code
_entity_poly.pdbx_strand_id
1 'polypeptide(L)'
;NGQSGTAQAASALDRLQEAQKKLQQSQTGRAERDVQDALRQAEEIAREQQQIAEGVKGLDSAGAGRQERVQQLSERKDQLESKVAELETQVDKTAAELAKTERDASRKLTEASTSMRENRLRDKIRYSRSMIRAGVQGSDASNFEQEIGNNVGDMQKKIADAAAALGRSKPDSTTAALDKARELARGMESLD
;
A
#
# COMPACT_ATOMS: atom_id res chain seq x y z
N ASN A 1 22.22 16.04 49.23
CA ASN A 1 21.24 16.57 48.24
C ASN A 1 21.56 16.24 46.77
N GLY A 2 22.73 15.70 46.45
CA GLY A 2 23.08 15.33 45.06
C GLY A 2 22.53 13.98 44.58
N GLN A 3 22.38 13.00 45.49
CA GLN A 3 21.95 11.64 45.14
C GLN A 3 20.46 11.52 44.76
N SER A 4 19.58 12.34 45.35
CA SER A 4 18.14 12.36 45.01
C SER A 4 17.88 12.96 43.62
N GLY A 5 18.68 13.92 43.20
CA GLY A 5 18.58 14.55 41.86
C GLY A 5 18.97 13.60 40.71
N THR A 6 20.02 12.81 40.92
CA THR A 6 20.48 11.81 39.91
C THR A 6 19.50 10.65 39.79
N ALA A 7 18.90 10.18 40.89
CA ALA A 7 17.88 9.13 40.84
C ALA A 7 16.58 9.61 40.14
N GLN A 8 16.17 10.87 40.39
CA GLN A 8 15.02 11.46 39.70
C GLN A 8 15.30 11.65 38.19
N ALA A 9 16.49 12.09 37.83
CA ALA A 9 16.90 12.24 36.41
C ALA A 9 16.94 10.88 35.69
N ALA A 10 17.47 9.83 36.32
CA ALA A 10 17.47 8.48 35.76
C ALA A 10 16.02 7.95 35.54
N SER A 11 15.15 8.13 36.56
CA SER A 11 13.75 7.73 36.43
C SER A 11 12.99 8.51 35.36
N ALA A 12 13.32 9.78 35.16
CA ALA A 12 12.74 10.60 34.07
C ALA A 12 13.22 10.13 32.69
N LEU A 13 14.50 9.78 32.58
CA LEU A 13 15.08 9.22 31.34
C LEU A 13 14.43 7.89 30.96
N ASP A 14 14.25 6.99 31.91
CA ASP A 14 13.60 5.68 31.71
C ASP A 14 12.15 5.85 31.23
N ARG A 15 11.41 6.78 31.85
CA ARG A 15 10.03 7.09 31.43
C ARG A 15 9.97 7.69 30.02
N LEU A 16 10.91 8.54 29.65
CA LEU A 16 11.00 9.11 28.31
C LEU A 16 11.34 8.03 27.27
N GLN A 17 12.25 7.12 27.59
CA GLN A 17 12.59 5.99 26.71
C GLN A 17 11.39 5.05 26.53
N GLU A 18 10.67 4.73 27.61
CA GLU A 18 9.47 3.91 27.53
C GLU A 18 8.36 4.58 26.73
N ALA A 19 8.13 5.90 26.92
CA ALA A 19 7.17 6.66 26.14
C ALA A 19 7.54 6.71 24.66
N GLN A 20 8.82 6.91 24.35
CA GLN A 20 9.32 6.88 22.97
C GLN A 20 9.12 5.51 22.32
N LYS A 21 9.41 4.40 23.03
CA LYS A 21 9.19 3.03 22.55
C LYS A 21 7.71 2.76 22.28
N LYS A 22 6.81 3.16 23.19
CA LYS A 22 5.35 3.02 23.02
C LYS A 22 4.84 3.83 21.83
N LEU A 23 5.35 5.05 21.65
CA LEU A 23 4.99 5.90 20.51
C LEU A 23 5.43 5.27 19.20
N GLN A 24 6.66 4.77 19.12
CA GLN A 24 7.20 4.09 17.95
C GLN A 24 6.41 2.83 17.61
N GLN A 25 6.06 2.00 18.59
CA GLN A 25 5.23 0.82 18.40
C GLN A 25 3.83 1.17 17.87
N SER A 26 3.22 2.25 18.39
CA SER A 26 1.92 2.73 17.93
C SER A 26 1.98 3.25 16.49
N GLN A 27 3.04 3.98 16.12
CA GLN A 27 3.25 4.47 14.76
C GLN A 27 3.46 3.32 13.76
N THR A 28 4.28 2.33 14.11
CA THR A 28 4.50 1.14 13.26
C THR A 28 3.20 0.36 13.06
N GLY A 29 2.42 0.14 14.13
CA GLY A 29 1.14 -0.57 14.03
C GLY A 29 0.08 0.18 13.22
N ARG A 30 0.15 1.52 13.13
CA ARG A 30 -0.71 2.31 12.24
C ARG A 30 -0.27 2.14 10.79
N ALA A 31 1.00 2.34 10.51
CA ALA A 31 1.55 2.23 9.16
C ALA A 31 1.36 0.82 8.56
N GLU A 32 1.44 -0.24 9.39
CA GLU A 32 1.11 -1.61 8.96
C GLU A 32 -0.34 -1.71 8.46
N ARG A 33 -1.29 -1.13 9.21
CA ARG A 33 -2.69 -1.10 8.78
C ARG A 33 -2.87 -0.32 7.50
N ASP A 34 -2.22 0.83 7.37
CA ASP A 34 -2.29 1.67 6.18
C ASP A 34 -1.73 0.94 4.93
N VAL A 35 -0.67 0.14 5.08
CA VAL A 35 -0.14 -0.72 3.99
C VAL A 35 -1.13 -1.83 3.63
N GLN A 36 -1.75 -2.48 4.61
CA GLN A 36 -2.77 -3.51 4.34
C GLN A 36 -4.02 -2.92 3.67
N ASP A 37 -4.41 -1.71 4.06
CA ASP A 37 -5.51 -0.99 3.42
C ASP A 37 -5.15 -0.60 1.98
N ALA A 38 -3.93 -0.12 1.74
CA ALA A 38 -3.44 0.16 0.40
C ALA A 38 -3.40 -1.09 -0.49
N LEU A 39 -3.01 -2.24 0.06
CA LEU A 39 -3.03 -3.52 -0.67
C LEU A 39 -4.46 -3.92 -1.06
N ARG A 40 -5.42 -3.82 -0.14
CA ARG A 40 -6.83 -4.11 -0.45
C ARG A 40 -7.39 -3.19 -1.53
N GLN A 41 -7.07 -1.90 -1.47
CA GLN A 41 -7.47 -0.95 -2.50
C GLN A 41 -6.83 -1.26 -3.86
N ALA A 42 -5.55 -1.64 -3.89
CA ALA A 42 -4.87 -2.07 -5.11
C ALA A 42 -5.52 -3.32 -5.73
N GLU A 43 -5.93 -4.29 -4.92
CA GLU A 43 -6.67 -5.48 -5.35
C GLU A 43 -8.05 -5.13 -5.91
N GLU A 44 -8.77 -4.19 -5.30
CA GLU A 44 -10.05 -3.70 -5.82
C GLU A 44 -9.87 -3.00 -7.17
N ILE A 45 -8.86 -2.13 -7.30
CA ILE A 45 -8.53 -1.45 -8.55
C ILE A 45 -8.21 -2.47 -9.65
N ALA A 46 -7.44 -3.53 -9.34
CA ALA A 46 -7.10 -4.57 -10.29
C ALA A 46 -8.34 -5.33 -10.78
N ARG A 47 -9.23 -5.70 -9.87
CA ARG A 47 -10.51 -6.37 -10.22
C ARG A 47 -11.41 -5.46 -11.05
N GLU A 48 -11.52 -4.19 -10.68
CA GLU A 48 -12.32 -3.18 -11.40
C GLU A 48 -11.78 -2.98 -12.81
N GLN A 49 -10.45 -2.84 -12.97
CA GLN A 49 -9.82 -2.70 -14.28
C GLN A 49 -10.05 -3.94 -15.17
N GLN A 50 -9.98 -5.14 -14.62
CA GLN A 50 -10.28 -6.36 -15.36
C GLN A 50 -11.72 -6.38 -15.86
N GLN A 51 -12.69 -6.04 -15.02
CA GLN A 51 -14.10 -5.98 -15.41
C GLN A 51 -14.36 -4.91 -16.47
N ILE A 52 -13.68 -3.76 -16.38
CA ILE A 52 -13.77 -2.72 -17.39
C ILE A 52 -13.20 -3.22 -18.72
N ALA A 53 -12.05 -3.89 -18.72
CA ALA A 53 -11.44 -4.46 -19.91
C ALA A 53 -12.35 -5.50 -20.60
N GLU A 54 -13.02 -6.34 -19.81
CA GLU A 54 -14.02 -7.29 -20.32
C GLU A 54 -15.24 -6.55 -20.91
N GLY A 55 -15.71 -5.51 -20.23
CA GLY A 55 -16.79 -4.65 -20.72
C GLY A 55 -16.45 -3.95 -22.03
N VAL A 56 -15.23 -3.47 -22.20
CA VAL A 56 -14.74 -2.85 -23.44
C VAL A 56 -14.74 -3.85 -24.60
N LYS A 57 -14.25 -5.08 -24.37
CA LYS A 57 -14.33 -6.18 -25.36
C LYS A 57 -15.77 -6.49 -25.78
N GLY A 58 -16.70 -6.40 -24.84
CA GLY A 58 -18.11 -6.66 -25.09
C GLY A 58 -18.85 -5.54 -25.86
N LEU A 59 -18.23 -4.37 -26.09
CA LEU A 59 -18.86 -3.26 -26.80
C LEU A 59 -19.09 -3.57 -28.29
N ASP A 60 -18.27 -4.42 -28.90
CA ASP A 60 -18.37 -4.78 -30.32
C ASP A 60 -19.68 -5.54 -30.61
N SER A 61 -20.18 -6.29 -29.64
CA SER A 61 -21.41 -7.10 -29.76
C SER A 61 -22.63 -6.45 -29.11
N ALA A 62 -22.53 -5.21 -28.62
CA ALA A 62 -23.57 -4.61 -27.76
C ALA A 62 -24.83 -4.14 -28.48
N GLY A 63 -24.82 -4.02 -29.82
CA GLY A 63 -25.99 -3.62 -30.60
C GLY A 63 -26.67 -2.34 -30.09
N ALA A 64 -27.99 -2.35 -29.92
CA ALA A 64 -28.78 -1.19 -29.49
C ALA A 64 -28.43 -0.67 -28.07
N GLY A 65 -27.92 -1.53 -27.18
CA GLY A 65 -27.53 -1.15 -25.81
C GLY A 65 -26.13 -0.55 -25.66
N ARG A 66 -25.43 -0.35 -26.78
CA ARG A 66 -24.04 0.12 -26.78
C ARG A 66 -23.84 1.45 -26.10
N GLN A 67 -24.69 2.43 -26.38
CA GLN A 67 -24.54 3.78 -25.84
C GLN A 67 -24.63 3.80 -24.31
N GLU A 68 -25.55 3.04 -23.74
CA GLU A 68 -25.67 2.88 -22.28
C GLU A 68 -24.42 2.22 -21.68
N ARG A 69 -23.90 1.16 -22.32
CA ARG A 69 -22.65 0.51 -21.87
C ARG A 69 -21.44 1.44 -21.95
N VAL A 70 -21.33 2.26 -22.99
CA VAL A 70 -20.28 3.29 -23.13
C VAL A 70 -20.36 4.27 -21.98
N GLN A 71 -21.56 4.72 -21.61
CA GLN A 71 -21.73 5.63 -20.48
C GLN A 71 -21.32 4.96 -19.17
N GLN A 72 -21.81 3.75 -18.87
CA GLN A 72 -21.46 2.99 -17.67
C GLN A 72 -19.95 2.75 -17.55
N LEU A 73 -19.29 2.33 -18.64
CA LEU A 73 -17.84 2.11 -18.66
C LEU A 73 -17.07 3.43 -18.46
N SER A 74 -17.57 4.53 -19.01
CA SER A 74 -16.97 5.85 -18.83
C SER A 74 -17.03 6.30 -17.38
N GLU A 75 -18.17 6.12 -16.71
CA GLU A 75 -18.35 6.43 -15.28
C GLU A 75 -17.45 5.55 -14.39
N ARG A 76 -17.36 4.25 -14.70
CA ARG A 76 -16.44 3.34 -14.00
C ARG A 76 -14.98 3.75 -14.17
N LYS A 77 -14.57 4.22 -15.37
CA LYS A 77 -13.23 4.76 -15.60
C LYS A 77 -12.94 6.01 -14.78
N ASP A 78 -13.91 6.91 -14.60
CA ASP A 78 -13.76 8.08 -13.74
C ASP A 78 -13.57 7.67 -12.27
N GLN A 79 -14.36 6.71 -11.80
CA GLN A 79 -14.22 6.16 -10.44
C GLN A 79 -12.86 5.47 -10.25
N LEU A 80 -12.42 4.69 -11.24
CA LEU A 80 -11.13 4.01 -11.21
C LEU A 80 -9.97 5.01 -11.15
N GLU A 81 -10.02 6.09 -11.95
CA GLU A 81 -9.00 7.15 -11.92
C GLU A 81 -8.93 7.82 -10.55
N SER A 82 -10.08 8.10 -9.93
CA SER A 82 -10.14 8.67 -8.58
C SER A 82 -9.55 7.74 -7.53
N LYS A 83 -9.90 6.45 -7.57
CA LYS A 83 -9.32 5.44 -6.65
C LYS A 83 -7.81 5.32 -6.80
N VAL A 84 -7.29 5.37 -8.03
CA VAL A 84 -5.83 5.34 -8.30
C VAL A 84 -5.16 6.59 -7.72
N ALA A 85 -5.76 7.78 -7.86
CA ALA A 85 -5.22 9.02 -7.29
C ALA A 85 -5.19 9.00 -5.76
N GLU A 86 -6.24 8.49 -5.12
CA GLU A 86 -6.32 8.31 -3.67
C GLU A 86 -5.27 7.32 -3.16
N LEU A 87 -5.15 6.17 -3.84
CA LEU A 87 -4.16 5.16 -3.51
C LEU A 87 -2.73 5.69 -3.64
N GLU A 88 -2.42 6.43 -4.72
CA GLU A 88 -1.11 7.06 -4.91
C GLU A 88 -0.76 7.99 -3.74
N THR A 89 -1.70 8.82 -3.33
CA THR A 89 -1.52 9.74 -2.19
C THR A 89 -1.31 8.98 -0.88
N GLN A 90 -2.09 7.93 -0.64
CA GLN A 90 -1.98 7.08 0.55
C GLN A 90 -0.62 6.37 0.59
N VAL A 91 -0.20 5.78 -0.52
CA VAL A 91 1.08 5.07 -0.65
C VAL A 91 2.26 6.01 -0.38
N ASP A 92 2.26 7.23 -0.95
CA ASP A 92 3.30 8.23 -0.70
C ASP A 92 3.38 8.63 0.78
N LYS A 93 2.22 8.88 1.40
CA LYS A 93 2.15 9.21 2.82
C LYS A 93 2.70 8.09 3.70
N THR A 94 2.24 6.87 3.47
CA THR A 94 2.67 5.69 4.24
C THR A 94 4.16 5.41 4.03
N ALA A 95 4.68 5.58 2.81
CA ALA A 95 6.11 5.46 2.53
C ALA A 95 6.94 6.45 3.34
N ALA A 96 6.50 7.71 3.44
CA ALA A 96 7.17 8.74 4.23
C ALA A 96 7.14 8.42 5.74
N GLU A 97 6.02 7.91 6.27
CA GLU A 97 5.89 7.51 7.68
C GLU A 97 6.81 6.34 8.03
N LEU A 98 6.99 5.38 7.11
CA LEU A 98 7.85 4.20 7.30
C LEU A 98 9.34 4.46 7.05
N ALA A 99 9.73 5.59 6.49
CA ALA A 99 11.10 5.84 6.03
C ALA A 99 12.19 5.68 7.11
N LYS A 100 11.85 5.92 8.37
CA LYS A 100 12.79 5.82 9.51
C LYS A 100 12.76 4.46 10.21
N THR A 101 11.61 3.78 10.20
CA THR A 101 11.38 2.56 10.98
C THR A 101 11.45 1.29 10.14
N GLU A 102 10.94 1.34 8.91
CA GLU A 102 10.76 0.19 8.02
C GLU A 102 11.21 0.54 6.58
N ARG A 103 12.53 0.70 6.43
CA ARG A 103 13.14 1.22 5.18
C ARG A 103 12.81 0.39 3.94
N ASP A 104 12.77 -0.93 4.06
CA ASP A 104 12.48 -1.80 2.92
C ASP A 104 11.04 -1.65 2.45
N ALA A 105 10.08 -1.62 3.37
CA ALA A 105 8.68 -1.39 3.05
C ALA A 105 8.48 0.03 2.47
N SER A 106 9.08 1.05 3.08
CA SER A 106 9.06 2.43 2.57
C SER A 106 9.57 2.51 1.14
N ARG A 107 10.71 1.88 0.83
CA ARG A 107 11.26 1.85 -0.52
C ARG A 107 10.30 1.20 -1.51
N LYS A 108 9.70 0.05 -1.15
CA LYS A 108 8.75 -0.65 -2.01
C LYS A 108 7.49 0.16 -2.30
N LEU A 109 6.98 0.87 -1.31
CA LEU A 109 5.86 1.81 -1.51
C LEU A 109 6.24 2.97 -2.42
N THR A 110 7.44 3.53 -2.24
CA THR A 110 7.97 4.59 -3.13
C THR A 110 8.12 4.08 -4.57
N GLU A 111 8.62 2.85 -4.75
CA GLU A 111 8.69 2.20 -6.07
C GLU A 111 7.29 2.02 -6.68
N ALA A 112 6.27 1.71 -5.88
CA ALA A 112 4.89 1.59 -6.36
C ALA A 112 4.34 2.94 -6.85
N SER A 113 4.42 4.00 -6.05
CA SER A 113 3.93 5.33 -6.43
C SER A 113 4.72 5.93 -7.60
N THR A 114 6.03 5.71 -7.65
CA THR A 114 6.88 6.12 -8.78
C THR A 114 6.45 5.41 -10.06
N SER A 115 6.22 4.09 -10.01
CA SER A 115 5.74 3.31 -11.15
C SER A 115 4.39 3.80 -11.66
N MET A 116 3.45 4.16 -10.78
CA MET A 116 2.16 4.75 -11.17
C MET A 116 2.35 6.05 -11.97
N ARG A 117 3.27 6.91 -11.52
CA ARG A 117 3.57 8.20 -12.18
C ARG A 117 4.34 8.02 -13.50
N GLU A 118 5.39 7.24 -13.52
CA GLU A 118 6.21 6.98 -14.71
C GLU A 118 5.39 6.32 -15.83
N ASN A 119 4.54 5.37 -15.46
CA ASN A 119 3.62 4.71 -16.40
C ASN A 119 2.43 5.60 -16.76
N ARG A 120 2.29 6.78 -16.18
CA ARG A 120 1.16 7.69 -16.39
C ARG A 120 -0.20 6.99 -16.25
N LEU A 121 -0.33 6.14 -15.22
CA LEU A 121 -1.49 5.26 -15.07
C LEU A 121 -2.81 6.02 -15.10
N ARG A 122 -2.92 7.14 -14.40
CA ARG A 122 -4.12 7.99 -14.38
C ARG A 122 -4.42 8.56 -15.77
N ASP A 123 -3.41 9.05 -16.48
CA ASP A 123 -3.58 9.61 -17.83
C ASP A 123 -4.04 8.54 -18.81
N LYS A 124 -3.50 7.31 -18.71
CA LYS A 124 -3.95 6.18 -19.53
C LYS A 124 -5.41 5.82 -19.26
N ILE A 125 -5.83 5.78 -17.99
CA ILE A 125 -7.23 5.53 -17.63
C ILE A 125 -8.14 6.60 -18.24
N ARG A 126 -7.76 7.87 -18.14
CA ARG A 126 -8.49 9.00 -18.72
C ARG A 126 -8.54 8.95 -20.25
N TYR A 127 -7.41 8.61 -20.88
CA TYR A 127 -7.34 8.44 -22.33
C TYR A 127 -8.20 7.28 -22.82
N SER A 128 -8.15 6.11 -22.15
CA SER A 128 -9.03 4.98 -22.43
C SER A 128 -10.51 5.38 -22.40
N ARG A 129 -10.93 6.15 -21.39
CA ARG A 129 -12.30 6.70 -21.35
C ARG A 129 -12.64 7.49 -22.59
N SER A 130 -11.71 8.32 -23.06
CA SER A 130 -11.91 9.11 -24.29
C SER A 130 -12.03 8.24 -25.52
N MET A 131 -11.23 7.16 -25.61
CA MET A 131 -11.31 6.16 -26.70
C MET A 131 -12.68 5.47 -26.72
N ILE A 132 -13.18 5.05 -25.56
CA ILE A 132 -14.49 4.40 -25.41
C ILE A 132 -15.60 5.35 -25.90
N ARG A 133 -15.57 6.64 -25.49
CA ARG A 133 -16.55 7.65 -25.92
C ARG A 133 -16.45 7.98 -27.41
N ALA A 134 -15.24 7.99 -27.98
CA ALA A 134 -15.00 8.21 -29.40
C ALA A 134 -15.40 7.01 -30.28
N GLY A 135 -15.76 5.89 -29.66
CA GLY A 135 -16.18 4.70 -30.38
C GLY A 135 -15.02 3.84 -30.90
N VAL A 136 -13.81 4.03 -30.40
CA VAL A 136 -12.68 3.15 -30.70
C VAL A 136 -12.98 1.74 -30.19
N GLN A 137 -12.79 0.75 -31.04
CA GLN A 137 -13.20 -0.64 -30.81
C GLN A 137 -12.11 -1.61 -31.25
N GLY A 138 -12.38 -2.90 -31.02
CA GLY A 138 -11.55 -3.99 -31.50
C GLY A 138 -10.23 -4.12 -30.76
N SER A 139 -9.20 -4.49 -31.51
CA SER A 139 -7.87 -4.78 -30.96
C SER A 139 -7.23 -3.57 -30.25
N ASP A 140 -7.41 -2.36 -30.77
CA ASP A 140 -6.74 -1.17 -30.24
C ASP A 140 -7.26 -0.82 -28.86
N ALA A 141 -8.58 -0.81 -28.65
CA ALA A 141 -9.17 -0.60 -27.34
C ALA A 141 -8.78 -1.74 -26.37
N SER A 142 -8.84 -2.99 -26.82
CA SER A 142 -8.52 -4.15 -26.00
C SER A 142 -7.04 -4.18 -25.59
N ASN A 143 -6.12 -3.87 -26.50
CA ASN A 143 -4.68 -3.82 -26.21
C ASN A 143 -4.35 -2.69 -25.21
N PHE A 144 -5.02 -1.53 -25.36
CA PHE A 144 -4.83 -0.41 -24.44
C PHE A 144 -5.34 -0.74 -23.03
N GLU A 145 -6.49 -1.42 -22.93
CA GLU A 145 -6.98 -1.91 -21.63
C GLU A 145 -6.04 -2.93 -21.00
N GLN A 146 -5.43 -3.80 -21.80
CA GLN A 146 -4.44 -4.75 -21.32
C GLN A 146 -3.17 -4.03 -20.79
N GLU A 147 -2.73 -2.99 -21.46
CA GLU A 147 -1.60 -2.16 -20.99
C GLU A 147 -1.90 -1.52 -19.63
N ILE A 148 -3.11 -0.96 -19.44
CA ILE A 148 -3.55 -0.43 -18.15
C ILE A 148 -3.57 -1.56 -17.11
N GLY A 149 -4.11 -2.72 -17.46
CA GLY A 149 -4.14 -3.89 -16.57
C GLY A 149 -2.76 -4.34 -16.11
N ASN A 150 -1.77 -4.34 -17.00
CA ASN A 150 -0.39 -4.67 -16.67
C ASN A 150 0.22 -3.66 -15.69
N ASN A 151 -0.03 -2.35 -15.90
CA ASN A 151 0.46 -1.30 -15.00
C ASN A 151 -0.20 -1.37 -13.61
N VAL A 152 -1.49 -1.69 -13.57
CA VAL A 152 -2.22 -1.93 -12.31
C VAL A 152 -1.68 -3.16 -11.59
N GLY A 153 -1.41 -4.24 -12.31
CA GLY A 153 -0.81 -5.46 -11.76
C GLY A 153 0.60 -5.21 -11.17
N ASP A 154 1.42 -4.42 -11.85
CA ASP A 154 2.75 -4.03 -11.35
C ASP A 154 2.65 -3.18 -10.07
N MET A 155 1.74 -2.21 -10.03
CA MET A 155 1.43 -1.42 -8.84
C MET A 155 1.00 -2.32 -7.67
N GLN A 156 0.03 -3.20 -7.89
CA GLN A 156 -0.47 -4.14 -6.87
C GLN A 156 0.66 -5.02 -6.32
N LYS A 157 1.50 -5.57 -7.19
CA LYS A 157 2.64 -6.40 -6.80
C LYS A 157 3.61 -5.64 -5.91
N LYS A 158 3.97 -4.41 -6.26
CA LYS A 158 4.89 -3.58 -5.45
C LYS A 158 4.34 -3.25 -4.07
N ILE A 159 3.03 -2.99 -3.96
CA ILE A 159 2.36 -2.77 -2.67
C ILE A 159 2.33 -4.08 -1.86
N ALA A 160 2.06 -5.22 -2.49
CA ALA A 160 2.12 -6.53 -1.84
C ALA A 160 3.53 -6.86 -1.33
N ASP A 161 4.57 -6.54 -2.11
CA ASP A 161 5.97 -6.69 -1.71
C ASP A 161 6.31 -5.81 -0.48
N ALA A 162 5.73 -4.62 -0.39
CA ALA A 162 5.87 -3.75 0.79
C ALA A 162 5.19 -4.35 2.02
N ALA A 163 3.98 -4.89 1.88
CA ALA A 163 3.28 -5.59 2.96
C ALA A 163 4.07 -6.82 3.45
N ALA A 164 4.64 -7.59 2.54
CA ALA A 164 5.50 -8.73 2.87
C ALA A 164 6.80 -8.30 3.56
N ALA A 165 7.38 -7.15 3.22
CA ALA A 165 8.58 -6.62 3.86
C ALA A 165 8.30 -6.27 5.34
N LEU A 166 7.14 -5.66 5.65
CA LEU A 166 6.71 -5.39 7.03
C LEU A 166 6.54 -6.66 7.85
N GLY A 167 5.98 -7.73 7.26
CA GLY A 167 5.83 -9.02 7.94
C GLY A 167 7.16 -9.67 8.32
N ARG A 168 8.21 -9.44 7.53
CA ARG A 168 9.57 -9.98 7.80
C ARG A 168 10.34 -9.19 8.85
N SER A 169 10.02 -7.93 9.03
CA SER A 169 10.67 -7.06 10.04
C SER A 169 10.20 -7.35 11.46
N LYS A 170 9.10 -8.08 11.64
CA LYS A 170 8.67 -8.52 12.97
C LYS A 170 9.59 -9.64 13.43
N PRO A 171 10.35 -9.48 14.54
CA PRO A 171 10.98 -10.63 15.16
C PRO A 171 9.89 -11.65 15.44
N ASP A 172 10.09 -12.87 14.98
CA ASP A 172 9.18 -13.97 15.29
C ASP A 172 8.85 -13.89 16.77
N SER A 173 7.56 -13.84 17.11
CA SER A 173 7.11 -13.75 18.51
C SER A 173 7.71 -14.86 19.36
N THR A 174 8.09 -15.97 18.73
CA THR A 174 8.86 -17.08 19.30
C THR A 174 10.31 -16.71 19.62
N THR A 175 11.02 -15.99 18.75
CA THR A 175 12.40 -15.53 19.03
C THR A 175 12.43 -14.47 20.13
N ALA A 176 11.51 -13.53 20.14
CA ALA A 176 11.38 -12.53 21.19
C ALA A 176 11.00 -13.17 22.55
N ALA A 177 10.13 -14.17 22.55
CA ALA A 177 9.79 -14.95 23.76
C ALA A 177 10.98 -15.79 24.23
N LEU A 178 11.76 -16.39 23.33
CA LEU A 178 12.95 -17.17 23.65
C LEU A 178 14.07 -16.29 24.23
N ASP A 179 14.29 -15.10 23.68
CA ASP A 179 15.29 -14.16 24.18
C ASP A 179 14.90 -13.62 25.56
N LYS A 180 13.61 -13.35 25.79
CA LYS A 180 13.08 -12.96 27.08
C LYS A 180 13.18 -14.09 28.12
N ALA A 181 12.96 -15.33 27.73
CA ALA A 181 13.14 -16.50 28.58
C ALA A 181 14.62 -16.74 28.94
N ARG A 182 15.54 -16.52 27.99
CA ARG A 182 16.99 -16.57 28.22
C ARG A 182 17.47 -15.47 29.17
N GLU A 183 16.92 -14.27 29.05
CA GLU A 183 17.26 -13.13 29.89
C GLU A 183 16.78 -13.35 31.34
N LEU A 184 15.58 -13.92 31.51
CA LEU A 184 15.06 -14.34 32.82
C LEU A 184 15.90 -15.48 33.44
N ALA A 185 16.30 -16.46 32.64
CA ALA A 185 17.16 -17.56 33.14
C ALA A 185 18.52 -17.05 33.62
N ARG A 186 19.17 -16.13 32.88
CA ARG A 186 20.42 -15.48 33.31
C ARG A 186 20.25 -14.62 34.55
N GLY A 187 19.10 -13.94 34.69
CA GLY A 187 18.80 -13.17 35.90
C GLY A 187 18.62 -14.03 37.14
N MET A 188 18.13 -15.27 36.99
CA MET A 188 17.98 -16.21 38.08
C MET A 188 19.32 -16.85 38.50
N GLU A 189 20.23 -17.15 37.55
CA GLU A 189 21.58 -17.64 37.82
C GLU A 189 22.48 -16.62 38.55
N SER A 190 22.15 -15.32 38.48
CA SER A 190 22.93 -14.27 39.16
C SER A 190 22.47 -13.99 40.60
N LEU A 191 21.48 -14.72 41.11
CA LEU A 191 20.91 -14.55 42.45
C LEU A 191 21.33 -15.66 43.45
N ASP A 192 22.12 -16.66 43.01
CA ASP A 192 22.79 -17.68 43.82
C ASP A 192 24.27 -17.28 44.04
#